data_fabd9167ac655bd20aab2b7a73482a76
#
_entry.id   fabd9167ac655bd20aab2b7a73482a76
#
_cell.length_a   1.000
_cell.length_b   1.000
_cell.length_c   1.000
_cell.angle_alpha   90.00
_cell.angle_beta   90.00
_cell.angle_gamma   90.00
#
_symmetry.space_group_name_H-M   'P 1'
#
loop_
_entity.id
_entity.type
_entity.pdbx_description
1 polymer ?
#
loop_
_entity_poly.entity_id
_entity_poly.type
_entity_poly.pdbx_seq_one_letter_code
_entity_poly.pdbx_strand_id
1 'polypeptide(L)'
;REHLGVFCRFFLFINLFKLPFSQSAGIITGLITQNVDRLHQRAGAQNVIDLHGRLDQVRCLSCGHTESRSHIQNWLEQHNTLPSLTSVTLRPDGDADLPAALIDDFQTPHCETCGGVLMPDVVFFGGTVPAERVQTCYRMIDEAEGLVVIGSSLSVYSGFRFCRYAIQQDKPLIILNVGQTRADELCLHKFDDDPFSTLSQYVAQLDSQTPERQHV
;
A
#
# COMPACT_ATOMS: atom_id res chain seq x y z
N ARG A 1 -23.24 23.53 -13.71
CA ARG A 1 -24.05 22.36 -14.13
C ARG A 1 -23.85 22.19 -15.62
N GLU A 2 -22.83 21.42 -16.06
CA GLU A 2 -22.83 20.86 -17.42
C GLU A 2 -21.71 19.83 -17.50
N HIS A 3 -22.10 18.59 -17.79
CA HIS A 3 -21.30 17.48 -18.35
C HIS A 3 -20.05 16.98 -17.63
N LEU A 4 -20.22 16.25 -16.55
CA LEU A 4 -19.26 15.21 -16.13
C LEU A 4 -19.67 13.85 -16.72
N GLY A 5 -19.69 13.79 -18.04
CA GLY A 5 -19.88 12.56 -18.84
C GLY A 5 -18.59 12.03 -19.42
N VAL A 6 -17.44 12.27 -18.76
CA VAL A 6 -16.14 11.72 -19.17
C VAL A 6 -15.71 10.76 -18.08
N PHE A 7 -15.54 9.49 -18.43
CA PHE A 7 -14.94 8.47 -17.58
C PHE A 7 -13.48 8.84 -17.32
N CYS A 8 -13.23 9.69 -16.34
CA CYS A 8 -11.88 10.02 -15.91
C CYS A 8 -11.24 8.78 -15.27
N ARG A 9 -10.12 8.34 -15.79
CA ARG A 9 -9.32 7.24 -15.22
C ARG A 9 -8.37 7.82 -14.19
N PHE A 10 -8.64 7.56 -12.91
CA PHE A 10 -7.82 8.04 -11.81
C PHE A 10 -6.85 6.98 -11.32
N PHE A 11 -5.71 7.45 -10.91
CA PHE A 11 -4.73 6.65 -10.18
C PHE A 11 -4.88 6.92 -8.67
N LEU A 12 -4.83 5.87 -7.86
CA LEU A 12 -5.19 5.96 -6.46
C LEU A 12 -4.00 5.73 -5.54
N PHE A 13 -3.79 6.64 -4.59
CA PHE A 13 -2.80 6.52 -3.53
C PHE A 13 -3.54 6.33 -2.20
N ILE A 14 -3.53 5.11 -1.63
CA ILE A 14 -4.42 4.77 -0.53
C ILE A 14 -3.77 4.07 0.65
N ASN A 15 -4.40 4.34 1.81
CA ASN A 15 -4.27 3.58 3.06
C ASN A 15 -5.57 2.80 3.46
N LEU A 16 -6.53 2.47 2.57
CA LEU A 16 -7.86 2.01 2.95
C LEU A 16 -8.48 0.85 2.14
N PHE A 17 -9.38 0.08 2.77
CA PHE A 17 -9.82 -1.29 2.54
C PHE A 17 -10.95 -1.57 1.52
N LYS A 18 -11.61 -0.62 0.87
CA LYS A 18 -12.86 -0.88 0.13
C LYS A 18 -12.87 -0.44 -1.35
N LEU A 19 -11.87 -0.79 -2.15
CA LEU A 19 -11.75 -0.31 -3.53
C LEU A 19 -11.82 -1.32 -4.69
N PRO A 20 -12.10 -2.62 -4.53
CA PRO A 20 -12.18 -3.51 -5.69
C PRO A 20 -13.24 -3.09 -6.70
N PHE A 21 -14.33 -2.47 -6.22
CA PHE A 21 -15.47 -2.10 -7.05
C PHE A 21 -15.15 -1.00 -8.07
N SER A 22 -14.42 0.04 -7.66
CA SER A 22 -14.05 1.14 -8.57
C SER A 22 -13.01 0.74 -9.62
N GLN A 23 -12.20 -0.29 -9.37
CA GLN A 23 -11.32 -0.89 -10.38
C GLN A 23 -12.11 -1.68 -11.41
N SER A 24 -13.11 -2.48 -11.01
CA SER A 24 -13.95 -3.23 -11.94
C SER A 24 -14.79 -2.32 -12.85
N ALA A 25 -15.14 -1.12 -12.39
CA ALA A 25 -15.79 -0.09 -13.18
C ALA A 25 -14.82 0.66 -14.15
N GLY A 26 -13.52 0.37 -14.13
CA GLY A 26 -12.50 1.00 -14.98
C GLY A 26 -12.13 2.44 -14.61
N ILE A 27 -12.60 2.92 -13.45
CA ILE A 27 -12.34 4.29 -12.97
C ILE A 27 -10.94 4.37 -12.32
N ILE A 28 -10.58 3.34 -11.53
CA ILE A 28 -9.26 3.23 -10.92
C ILE A 28 -8.38 2.32 -11.77
N THR A 29 -7.34 2.86 -12.36
CA THR A 29 -6.42 2.11 -13.22
C THR A 29 -5.31 1.40 -12.46
N GLY A 30 -4.97 1.89 -11.28
CA GLY A 30 -3.96 1.29 -10.41
C GLY A 30 -3.91 1.93 -9.04
N LEU A 31 -3.18 1.31 -8.14
CA LEU A 31 -3.11 1.66 -6.74
C LEU A 31 -1.67 1.64 -6.24
N ILE A 32 -1.21 2.72 -5.61
CA ILE A 32 0.01 2.74 -4.82
C ILE A 32 -0.38 2.73 -3.35
N THR A 33 0.13 1.78 -2.59
CA THR A 33 -0.09 1.74 -1.14
C THR A 33 1.21 1.87 -0.37
N GLN A 34 1.18 2.61 0.74
CA GLN A 34 2.27 2.63 1.73
C GLN A 34 2.15 1.50 2.74
N ASN A 35 0.97 0.86 2.82
CA ASN A 35 0.75 -0.27 3.70
C ASN A 35 1.50 -1.51 3.21
N VAL A 36 1.96 -2.31 4.17
CA VAL A 36 2.74 -3.54 3.92
C VAL A 36 1.96 -4.82 4.21
N ASP A 37 0.68 -4.69 4.62
CA ASP A 37 -0.19 -5.77 5.12
C ASP A 37 -0.92 -6.58 4.05
N ARG A 38 -0.84 -6.16 2.79
CA ARG A 38 -1.47 -6.80 1.63
C ARG A 38 -3.01 -6.83 1.66
N LEU A 39 -3.63 -5.97 2.47
CA LEU A 39 -5.07 -5.98 2.64
C LEU A 39 -5.82 -5.53 1.38
N HIS A 40 -5.24 -4.65 0.56
CA HIS A 40 -5.81 -4.27 -0.73
C HIS A 40 -5.92 -5.47 -1.68
N GLN A 41 -4.86 -6.25 -1.82
CA GLN A 41 -4.86 -7.44 -2.67
C GLN A 41 -5.80 -8.53 -2.12
N ARG A 42 -5.84 -8.72 -0.81
CA ARG A 42 -6.79 -9.65 -0.15
C ARG A 42 -8.24 -9.21 -0.33
N ALA A 43 -8.51 -7.92 -0.48
CA ALA A 43 -9.81 -7.39 -0.82
C ALA A 43 -10.14 -7.46 -2.32
N GLY A 44 -9.24 -8.02 -3.15
CA GLY A 44 -9.44 -8.20 -4.59
C GLY A 44 -8.92 -7.04 -5.46
N ALA A 45 -8.22 -6.05 -4.89
CA ALA A 45 -7.60 -4.99 -5.68
C ALA A 45 -6.52 -5.54 -6.60
N GLN A 46 -6.54 -5.09 -7.85
CA GLN A 46 -5.57 -5.44 -8.88
C GLN A 46 -4.63 -4.26 -9.16
N ASN A 47 -3.52 -4.54 -9.86
CA ASN A 47 -2.54 -3.51 -10.23
C ASN A 47 -2.10 -2.64 -9.04
N VAL A 48 -1.72 -3.31 -7.93
CA VAL A 48 -1.32 -2.67 -6.67
C VAL A 48 0.20 -2.67 -6.56
N ILE A 49 0.77 -1.49 -6.34
CA ILE A 49 2.19 -1.32 -6.00
C ILE A 49 2.33 -1.15 -4.49
N ASP A 50 2.99 -2.11 -3.85
CA ASP A 50 3.37 -2.03 -2.43
C ASP A 50 4.62 -1.14 -2.32
N LEU A 51 4.41 0.17 -2.17
CA LEU A 51 5.50 1.16 -2.22
C LEU A 51 6.60 0.86 -1.19
N HIS A 52 6.21 0.51 0.01
CA HIS A 52 7.13 0.19 1.12
C HIS A 52 7.36 -1.30 1.31
N GLY A 53 6.99 -2.13 0.33
CA GLY A 53 7.17 -3.58 0.40
C GLY A 53 5.99 -4.31 1.03
N ARG A 54 6.24 -5.52 1.53
CA ARG A 54 5.20 -6.44 1.96
C ARG A 54 5.66 -7.35 3.10
N LEU A 55 4.78 -7.58 4.09
CA LEU A 55 5.09 -8.42 5.27
C LEU A 55 4.95 -9.92 5.03
N ASP A 56 4.25 -10.34 3.98
CA ASP A 56 4.03 -11.76 3.66
C ASP A 56 5.23 -12.41 2.93
N GLN A 57 6.34 -11.67 2.77
CA GLN A 57 7.53 -12.10 2.06
C GLN A 57 8.78 -11.67 2.80
N VAL A 58 9.84 -12.49 2.70
CA VAL A 58 11.21 -12.14 3.08
C VAL A 58 12.10 -12.13 1.84
N ARG A 59 13.18 -11.38 1.91
CA ARG A 59 14.17 -11.28 0.83
C ARG A 59 15.57 -11.50 1.36
N CYS A 60 16.39 -12.22 0.59
CA CYS A 60 17.81 -12.36 0.85
C CYS A 60 18.56 -11.07 0.50
N LEU A 61 19.37 -10.56 1.43
CA LEU A 61 20.18 -9.36 1.22
C LEU A 61 21.33 -9.56 0.24
N SER A 62 21.78 -10.81 0.05
CA SER A 62 22.93 -11.13 -0.81
C SER A 62 22.54 -11.42 -2.26
N CYS A 63 21.55 -12.29 -2.50
CA CYS A 63 21.18 -12.71 -3.85
C CYS A 63 19.82 -12.22 -4.33
N GLY A 64 19.05 -11.55 -3.48
CA GLY A 64 17.71 -11.04 -3.82
C GLY A 64 16.62 -12.10 -3.89
N HIS A 65 16.94 -13.39 -3.64
CA HIS A 65 15.94 -14.46 -3.58
C HIS A 65 14.84 -14.11 -2.57
N THR A 66 13.60 -14.40 -2.94
CA THR A 66 12.44 -14.12 -2.10
C THR A 66 11.76 -15.40 -1.66
N GLU A 67 11.30 -15.42 -0.41
CA GLU A 67 10.64 -16.55 0.22
C GLU A 67 9.37 -16.10 0.94
N SER A 68 8.38 -16.98 1.08
CA SER A 68 7.16 -16.64 1.81
C SER A 68 7.43 -16.48 3.31
N ARG A 69 6.78 -15.50 3.94
CA ARG A 69 6.86 -15.31 5.40
C ARG A 69 6.34 -16.52 6.16
N SER A 70 5.35 -17.24 5.62
CA SER A 70 4.82 -18.45 6.24
C SER A 70 5.83 -19.61 6.23
N HIS A 71 6.61 -19.78 5.15
CA HIS A 71 7.68 -20.76 5.12
C HIS A 71 8.73 -20.48 6.20
N ILE A 72 9.18 -19.24 6.30
CA ILE A 72 10.13 -18.80 7.33
C ILE A 72 9.54 -18.96 8.74
N GLN A 73 8.24 -18.68 8.94
CA GLN A 73 7.59 -18.89 10.23
C GLN A 73 7.60 -20.36 10.66
N ASN A 74 7.25 -21.26 9.73
CA ASN A 74 7.29 -22.71 9.98
C ASN A 74 8.71 -23.18 10.33
N TRP A 75 9.73 -22.66 9.64
CA TRP A 75 11.12 -22.95 9.95
C TRP A 75 11.49 -22.48 11.38
N LEU A 76 11.11 -21.26 11.75
CA LEU A 76 11.35 -20.70 13.08
C LEU A 76 10.69 -21.54 14.19
N GLU A 77 9.47 -22.00 13.97
CA GLU A 77 8.71 -22.82 14.92
C GLU A 77 9.33 -24.23 15.11
N GLN A 78 9.96 -24.76 14.08
CA GLN A 78 10.62 -26.06 14.13
C GLN A 78 11.99 -26.00 14.84
N HIS A 79 12.69 -24.86 14.77
CA HIS A 79 14.06 -24.74 15.25
C HIS A 79 14.20 -23.92 16.54
N ASN A 80 13.12 -23.30 17.02
CA ASN A 80 13.13 -22.46 18.20
C ASN A 80 11.93 -22.74 19.11
N THR A 81 12.11 -22.53 20.39
CA THR A 81 10.98 -22.41 21.33
C THR A 81 10.49 -20.97 21.31
N LEU A 82 9.39 -20.71 20.58
CA LEU A 82 8.84 -19.37 20.51
C LEU A 82 8.06 -19.02 21.78
N PRO A 83 8.21 -17.79 22.31
CA PRO A 83 7.44 -17.36 23.46
C PRO A 83 5.96 -17.24 23.10
N SER A 84 5.08 -17.54 24.06
CA SER A 84 3.65 -17.27 23.90
C SER A 84 3.42 -15.75 23.86
N LEU A 85 2.51 -15.30 22.97
CA LEU A 85 2.14 -13.88 22.88
C LEU A 85 1.62 -13.30 24.20
N THR A 86 1.12 -14.16 25.09
CA THR A 86 0.66 -13.76 26.44
C THR A 86 1.81 -13.50 27.41
N SER A 87 3.02 -13.96 27.11
CA SER A 87 4.21 -13.80 27.95
C SER A 87 5.13 -12.65 27.51
N VAL A 88 4.75 -11.90 26.49
CA VAL A 88 5.56 -10.85 25.89
C VAL A 88 4.85 -9.51 26.01
N THR A 89 5.55 -8.47 26.44
CA THR A 89 5.03 -7.11 26.43
C THR A 89 5.20 -6.52 25.03
N LEU A 90 4.05 -6.30 24.36
CA LEU A 90 4.04 -5.63 23.04
C LEU A 90 4.11 -4.12 23.25
N ARG A 91 4.97 -3.46 22.49
CA ARG A 91 5.05 -2.00 22.40
C ARG A 91 4.04 -1.43 21.40
N PRO A 92 3.66 -0.15 21.50
CA PRO A 92 2.73 0.48 20.56
C PRO A 92 3.18 0.48 19.08
N ASP A 93 4.50 0.38 18.84
CA ASP A 93 5.11 0.29 17.52
C ASP A 93 5.11 -1.14 16.93
N GLY A 94 4.63 -2.12 17.68
CA GLY A 94 4.58 -3.53 17.31
C GLY A 94 5.82 -4.32 17.72
N ASP A 95 6.82 -3.70 18.32
CA ASP A 95 7.97 -4.38 18.88
C ASP A 95 7.62 -5.12 20.18
N ALA A 96 8.44 -6.10 20.54
CA ALA A 96 8.28 -6.90 21.74
C ALA A 96 9.56 -6.94 22.55
N ASP A 97 9.44 -6.72 23.87
CA ASP A 97 10.56 -6.91 24.79
C ASP A 97 10.70 -8.40 25.10
N LEU A 98 11.77 -9.02 24.60
CA LEU A 98 12.09 -10.43 24.83
C LEU A 98 13.17 -10.55 25.93
N PRO A 99 13.03 -11.53 26.85
CA PRO A 99 14.12 -11.87 27.79
C PRO A 99 15.40 -12.28 27.05
N ALA A 100 16.55 -11.81 27.52
CA ALA A 100 17.84 -12.12 26.90
C ALA A 100 18.08 -13.63 26.72
N ALA A 101 17.65 -14.46 27.66
CA ALA A 101 17.78 -15.91 27.59
C ALA A 101 17.03 -16.54 26.39
N LEU A 102 16.03 -15.87 25.82
CA LEU A 102 15.35 -16.35 24.61
C LEU A 102 16.07 -15.91 23.33
N ILE A 103 17.02 -15.00 23.44
CA ILE A 103 17.77 -14.46 22.28
C ILE A 103 19.06 -15.23 22.06
N ASP A 104 19.73 -15.65 23.14
CA ASP A 104 21.08 -16.25 23.09
C ASP A 104 21.12 -17.56 22.30
N ASP A 105 20.09 -18.41 22.41
CA ASP A 105 19.98 -19.69 21.70
C ASP A 105 19.08 -19.62 20.44
N PHE A 106 18.63 -18.43 20.06
CA PHE A 106 17.68 -18.27 18.96
C PHE A 106 18.36 -18.52 17.60
N GLN A 107 17.87 -19.51 16.88
CA GLN A 107 18.34 -19.83 15.54
C GLN A 107 17.62 -18.96 14.50
N THR A 108 18.38 -18.33 13.62
CA THR A 108 17.86 -17.53 12.51
C THR A 108 18.00 -18.29 11.20
N PRO A 109 16.96 -18.31 10.34
CA PRO A 109 17.06 -18.94 9.02
C PRO A 109 17.99 -18.15 8.11
N HIS A 110 18.64 -18.86 7.22
CA HIS A 110 19.45 -18.30 6.15
C HIS A 110 18.82 -18.61 4.79
N CYS A 111 19.20 -17.85 3.77
CA CYS A 111 18.74 -18.08 2.41
C CYS A 111 19.15 -19.47 1.92
N GLU A 112 18.20 -20.29 1.52
CA GLU A 112 18.45 -21.65 1.01
C GLU A 112 19.28 -21.65 -0.29
N THR A 113 19.23 -20.54 -1.06
CA THR A 113 19.96 -20.43 -2.33
C THR A 113 21.44 -20.09 -2.14
N CYS A 114 21.79 -19.23 -1.18
CA CYS A 114 23.17 -18.70 -1.07
C CYS A 114 23.70 -18.59 0.37
N GLY A 115 22.93 -18.99 1.38
CA GLY A 115 23.30 -18.88 2.79
C GLY A 115 23.28 -17.44 3.34
N GLY A 116 22.84 -16.46 2.54
CA GLY A 116 22.80 -15.05 2.94
C GLY A 116 21.72 -14.73 3.97
N VAL A 117 21.82 -13.54 4.57
CA VAL A 117 20.87 -13.05 5.57
C VAL A 117 19.50 -12.76 4.93
N LEU A 118 18.45 -13.22 5.59
CA LEU A 118 17.06 -12.93 5.22
C LEU A 118 16.53 -11.71 6.00
N MET A 119 15.72 -10.90 5.33
CA MET A 119 15.07 -9.72 5.90
C MET A 119 13.61 -9.65 5.41
N PRO A 120 12.64 -9.19 6.22
CA PRO A 120 11.31 -8.87 5.69
C PRO A 120 11.43 -7.96 4.46
N ASP A 121 10.66 -8.23 3.41
CA ASP A 121 10.69 -7.41 2.18
C ASP A 121 9.95 -6.08 2.37
N VAL A 122 10.42 -5.29 3.32
CA VAL A 122 9.86 -4.01 3.74
C VAL A 122 10.92 -2.92 3.66
N VAL A 123 10.51 -1.72 3.29
CA VAL A 123 11.33 -0.51 3.37
C VAL A 123 11.20 0.06 4.78
N PHE A 124 12.19 -0.14 5.62
CA PHE A 124 12.25 0.41 6.98
C PHE A 124 12.48 1.92 6.98
N PHE A 125 12.21 2.57 8.11
CA PHE A 125 12.54 3.99 8.30
C PHE A 125 14.04 4.23 8.06
N GLY A 126 14.34 5.28 7.29
CA GLY A 126 15.70 5.55 6.81
C GLY A 126 16.12 4.75 5.57
N GLY A 127 15.34 3.75 5.17
CA GLY A 127 15.58 2.99 3.94
C GLY A 127 15.12 3.73 2.68
N THR A 128 15.54 3.21 1.53
CA THR A 128 15.20 3.78 0.22
C THR A 128 14.26 2.83 -0.53
N VAL A 129 13.18 3.38 -1.07
CA VAL A 129 12.30 2.64 -1.99
C VAL A 129 13.08 2.28 -3.25
N PRO A 130 13.05 1.02 -3.72
CA PRO A 130 13.75 0.61 -4.94
C PRO A 130 13.40 1.50 -6.14
N ALA A 131 14.41 1.93 -6.88
CA ALA A 131 14.25 2.87 -7.99
C ALA A 131 13.27 2.36 -9.06
N GLU A 132 13.32 1.07 -9.38
CA GLU A 132 12.40 0.44 -10.33
C GLU A 132 10.93 0.55 -9.89
N ARG A 133 10.67 0.35 -8.59
CA ARG A 133 9.33 0.49 -8.01
C ARG A 133 8.81 1.93 -8.15
N VAL A 134 9.66 2.90 -7.89
CA VAL A 134 9.36 4.34 -8.06
C VAL A 134 9.07 4.66 -9.54
N GLN A 135 9.89 4.14 -10.46
CA GLN A 135 9.68 4.35 -11.91
C GLN A 135 8.37 3.72 -12.40
N THR A 136 8.00 2.56 -11.87
CA THR A 136 6.71 1.93 -12.17
C THR A 136 5.55 2.82 -11.70
N CYS A 137 5.63 3.40 -10.50
CA CYS A 137 4.61 4.35 -10.02
C CYS A 137 4.50 5.58 -10.93
N TYR A 138 5.61 6.12 -11.40
CA TYR A 138 5.59 7.27 -12.33
C TYR A 138 4.91 6.90 -13.66
N ARG A 139 5.25 5.75 -14.28
CA ARG A 139 4.57 5.30 -15.50
C ARG A 139 3.06 5.15 -15.31
N MET A 140 2.63 4.59 -14.18
CA MET A 140 1.20 4.46 -13.88
C MET A 140 0.50 5.81 -13.74
N ILE A 141 1.18 6.82 -13.18
CA ILE A 141 0.66 8.19 -13.12
C ILE A 141 0.60 8.80 -14.53
N ASP A 142 1.60 8.57 -15.39
CA ASP A 142 1.62 9.07 -16.76
C ASP A 142 0.41 8.54 -17.57
N GLU A 143 0.04 7.29 -17.35
CA GLU A 143 -1.09 6.62 -18.01
C GLU A 143 -2.47 7.04 -17.46
N ALA A 144 -2.52 7.62 -16.26
CA ALA A 144 -3.76 8.05 -15.62
C ALA A 144 -4.14 9.49 -16.02
N GLU A 145 -5.41 9.85 -15.88
CA GLU A 145 -5.92 11.21 -16.11
C GLU A 145 -5.75 12.10 -14.87
N GLY A 146 -5.54 11.52 -13.69
CA GLY A 146 -5.32 12.25 -12.44
C GLY A 146 -4.88 11.34 -11.31
N LEU A 147 -4.56 11.95 -10.17
CA LEU A 147 -4.15 11.28 -8.94
C LEU A 147 -5.14 11.58 -7.82
N VAL A 148 -5.60 10.54 -7.14
CA VAL A 148 -6.41 10.67 -5.93
C VAL A 148 -5.62 10.14 -4.74
N VAL A 149 -5.51 10.92 -3.68
CA VAL A 149 -4.90 10.54 -2.41
C VAL A 149 -5.99 10.29 -1.39
N ILE A 150 -5.93 9.14 -0.71
CA ILE A 150 -6.94 8.79 0.30
C ILE A 150 -6.26 8.31 1.57
N GLY A 151 -6.64 8.88 2.72
CA GLY A 151 -6.22 8.45 4.05
C GLY A 151 -4.70 8.51 4.29
N SER A 152 -4.01 9.50 3.70
CA SER A 152 -2.59 9.71 3.89
C SER A 152 -2.26 11.17 4.16
N SER A 153 -1.54 11.43 5.25
CA SER A 153 -0.99 12.76 5.54
C SER A 153 0.14 13.18 4.59
N LEU A 154 0.69 12.23 3.81
CA LEU A 154 1.84 12.46 2.92
C LEU A 154 3.09 13.00 3.62
N SER A 155 3.21 12.86 4.94
CA SER A 155 4.34 13.36 5.73
C SER A 155 5.66 12.78 5.22
N VAL A 156 5.66 11.50 4.84
CA VAL A 156 6.84 10.82 4.29
C VAL A 156 7.02 11.16 2.82
N TYR A 157 8.22 11.61 2.46
CA TYR A 157 8.53 12.05 1.10
C TYR A 157 8.31 10.97 0.02
N SER A 158 8.49 9.69 0.36
CA SER A 158 8.32 8.59 -0.57
C SER A 158 6.92 8.53 -1.21
N GLY A 159 5.87 8.98 -0.50
CA GLY A 159 4.52 9.16 -1.04
C GLY A 159 4.31 10.53 -1.65
N PHE A 160 4.74 11.59 -0.97
CA PHE A 160 4.55 12.97 -1.41
C PHE A 160 5.15 13.26 -2.79
N ARG A 161 6.26 12.58 -3.17
CA ARG A 161 6.89 12.74 -4.49
C ARG A 161 5.92 12.51 -5.65
N PHE A 162 4.95 11.63 -5.51
CA PHE A 162 3.98 11.30 -6.56
C PHE A 162 2.95 12.42 -6.76
N CYS A 163 2.56 13.10 -5.69
CA CYS A 163 1.72 14.29 -5.79
C CYS A 163 2.44 15.40 -6.56
N ARG A 164 3.71 15.66 -6.23
CA ARG A 164 4.53 16.62 -6.97
C ARG A 164 4.69 16.24 -8.43
N TYR A 165 4.91 14.97 -8.71
CA TYR A 165 5.05 14.48 -10.07
C TYR A 165 3.75 14.66 -10.87
N ALA A 166 2.60 14.31 -10.32
CA ALA A 166 1.31 14.51 -10.97
C ALA A 166 1.09 15.97 -11.36
N ILE A 167 1.38 16.92 -10.46
CA ILE A 167 1.30 18.35 -10.74
C ILE A 167 2.28 18.78 -11.84
N GLN A 168 3.51 18.25 -11.85
CA GLN A 168 4.49 18.53 -12.91
C GLN A 168 4.06 18.00 -14.30
N GLN A 169 3.17 17.01 -14.33
CA GLN A 169 2.57 16.46 -15.55
C GLN A 169 1.19 17.06 -15.85
N ASP A 170 0.86 18.22 -15.25
CA ASP A 170 -0.44 18.92 -15.41
C ASP A 170 -1.65 18.03 -15.11
N LYS A 171 -1.51 17.05 -14.18
CA LYS A 171 -2.58 16.14 -13.79
C LYS A 171 -3.28 16.63 -12.53
N PRO A 172 -4.62 16.59 -12.49
CA PRO A 172 -5.36 16.98 -11.31
C PRO A 172 -5.04 16.06 -10.12
N LEU A 173 -4.87 16.68 -8.95
CA LEU A 173 -4.66 16.01 -7.67
C LEU A 173 -5.90 16.25 -6.81
N ILE A 174 -6.51 15.17 -6.32
CA ILE A 174 -7.64 15.20 -5.40
C ILE A 174 -7.23 14.52 -4.10
N ILE A 175 -7.62 15.09 -2.96
CA ILE A 175 -7.29 14.54 -1.63
C ILE A 175 -8.57 14.25 -0.86
N LEU A 176 -8.70 13.03 -0.35
CA LEU A 176 -9.72 12.59 0.61
C LEU A 176 -9.00 12.21 1.91
N ASN A 177 -8.93 13.12 2.86
CA ASN A 177 -8.20 12.87 4.11
C ASN A 177 -8.71 13.80 5.22
N VAL A 178 -8.97 13.22 6.38
CA VAL A 178 -9.28 13.99 7.58
C VAL A 178 -8.01 14.66 8.10
N GLY A 179 -8.06 15.97 8.30
CA GLY A 179 -6.91 16.76 8.78
C GLY A 179 -5.92 17.14 7.67
N GLN A 180 -4.84 17.79 8.08
CA GLN A 180 -3.85 18.36 7.17
C GLN A 180 -3.00 17.29 6.47
N THR A 181 -2.69 17.54 5.19
CA THR A 181 -1.72 16.77 4.44
C THR A 181 -0.61 17.68 3.90
N ARG A 182 0.53 17.09 3.57
CA ARG A 182 1.65 17.83 2.98
C ARG A 182 1.35 18.38 1.58
N ALA A 183 0.31 17.89 0.92
CA ALA A 183 -0.05 18.26 -0.45
C ALA A 183 -1.30 19.16 -0.54
N ASP A 184 -1.81 19.68 0.56
CA ASP A 184 -3.04 20.50 0.58
C ASP A 184 -2.95 21.71 -0.35
N GLU A 185 -1.78 22.37 -0.43
CA GLU A 185 -1.56 23.53 -1.31
C GLU A 185 -1.42 23.15 -2.80
N LEU A 186 -1.25 21.86 -3.11
CA LEU A 186 -1.07 21.36 -4.47
C LEU A 186 -2.35 20.80 -5.07
N CYS A 187 -3.34 20.45 -4.25
CA CYS A 187 -4.53 19.75 -4.72
C CYS A 187 -5.55 20.69 -5.36
N LEU A 188 -6.24 20.15 -6.38
CA LEU A 188 -7.37 20.83 -7.00
C LEU A 188 -8.58 20.87 -6.07
N HIS A 189 -8.84 19.75 -5.38
CA HIS A 189 -9.91 19.61 -4.40
C HIS A 189 -9.45 18.76 -3.22
N LYS A 190 -9.88 19.17 -2.01
CA LYS A 190 -9.73 18.43 -0.79
C LYS A 190 -11.08 18.19 -0.12
N PHE A 191 -11.29 16.95 0.32
CA PHE A 191 -12.44 16.54 1.11
C PHE A 191 -11.93 16.15 2.51
N ASP A 192 -12.35 16.90 3.52
CA ASP A 192 -12.00 16.68 4.93
C ASP A 192 -12.97 15.72 5.64
N ASP A 193 -13.89 15.13 4.91
CA ASP A 193 -14.83 14.13 5.42
C ASP A 193 -14.19 12.75 5.55
N ASP A 194 -14.89 11.84 6.27
CA ASP A 194 -14.48 10.45 6.31
C ASP A 194 -14.38 9.85 4.90
N PRO A 195 -13.17 9.43 4.48
CA PRO A 195 -12.94 8.93 3.13
C PRO A 195 -13.83 7.75 2.75
N PHE A 196 -14.26 6.94 3.73
CA PHE A 196 -15.14 5.78 3.48
C PHE A 196 -16.56 6.18 3.13
N SER A 197 -17.12 7.16 3.84
CA SER A 197 -18.46 7.65 3.57
C SER A 197 -18.52 8.33 2.21
N THR A 198 -17.54 9.19 1.91
CA THR A 198 -17.44 9.90 0.63
C THR A 198 -17.29 8.93 -0.55
N LEU A 199 -16.41 7.93 -0.46
CA LEU A 199 -16.25 6.92 -1.50
C LEU A 199 -17.49 6.04 -1.66
N SER A 200 -18.11 5.62 -0.55
CA SER A 200 -19.32 4.79 -0.59
C SER A 200 -20.48 5.51 -1.27
N GLN A 201 -20.66 6.80 -1.00
CA GLN A 201 -21.68 7.63 -1.66
C GLN A 201 -21.38 7.78 -3.16
N TYR A 202 -20.13 8.01 -3.52
CA TYR A 202 -19.72 8.14 -4.92
C TYR A 202 -19.93 6.84 -5.70
N VAL A 203 -19.55 5.69 -5.13
CA VAL A 203 -19.76 4.37 -5.72
C VAL A 203 -21.26 4.09 -5.90
N ALA A 204 -22.09 4.37 -4.90
CA ALA A 204 -23.54 4.18 -5.00
C ALA A 204 -24.18 5.06 -6.10
N GLN A 205 -23.66 6.27 -6.32
CA GLN A 205 -24.10 7.13 -7.41
C GLN A 205 -23.73 6.58 -8.79
N LEU A 206 -22.53 5.99 -8.92
CA LEU A 206 -22.10 5.36 -10.17
C LEU A 206 -22.94 4.13 -10.51
N ASP A 207 -23.26 3.29 -9.52
CA ASP A 207 -24.14 2.12 -9.70
C ASP A 207 -25.53 2.52 -10.18
N SER A 208 -26.08 3.59 -9.64
CA SER A 208 -27.41 4.10 -10.05
C SER A 208 -27.44 4.68 -11.47
N GLN A 209 -26.28 5.02 -12.05
CA GLN A 209 -26.15 5.58 -13.39
C GLN A 209 -25.75 4.54 -14.46
N THR A 210 -25.39 3.33 -14.06
CA THR A 210 -25.06 2.24 -15.00
C THR A 210 -26.35 1.54 -15.42
N PRO A 211 -26.83 1.67 -16.67
CA PRO A 211 -28.01 0.93 -17.12
C PRO A 211 -27.71 -0.56 -17.06
N GLU A 212 -28.67 -1.34 -16.51
CA GLU A 212 -28.64 -2.80 -16.54
C GLU A 212 -28.27 -3.29 -17.95
N ARG A 213 -27.10 -3.93 -18.07
CA ARG A 213 -26.81 -4.69 -19.29
C ARG A 213 -27.79 -5.86 -19.32
N GLN A 214 -28.88 -5.68 -20.08
CA GLN A 214 -29.77 -6.78 -20.40
C GLN A 214 -28.94 -7.87 -21.09
N HIS A 215 -28.83 -8.99 -20.42
CA HIS A 215 -28.35 -10.22 -21.06
C HIS A 215 -29.35 -10.61 -22.15
N VAL A 216 -28.96 -10.45 -23.39
CA VAL A 216 -29.58 -11.08 -24.56
C VAL A 216 -28.80 -12.34 -24.89
#